data_4e2cd09a4fd25a730991c6a40d8d46d6
#
_entry.id   4e2cd09a4fd25a730991c6a40d8d46d6
#
_cell.length_a   1.000
_cell.length_b   1.000
_cell.length_c   1.000
_cell.angle_alpha   90.00
_cell.angle_beta   90.00
_cell.angle_gamma   90.00
#
_symmetry.space_group_name_H-M   'P 1'
#
loop_
_entity.id
_entity.type
_entity.pdbx_description
1 polymer ?
#
loop_
_entity_poly.entity_id
_entity_poly.type
_entity_poly.pdbx_seq_one_letter_code
_entity_poly.pdbx_strand_id
1 'polypeptide(L)'
;TFGVHATSGMLVYTRREEKRSSEDTLQKSLPRRNQGLAGRFTYAYDSRCFAEFNFGYNGSERFAAHERYGFFPSFGLGYIISNESFWEPLLNTMDKLKFKMTYGLVGNDAIGSSDDRFYYLSEVNPNDGGRGQYFGTNYGNQMNGVSISRYPNTNITWEKSKKGNFGIELGMFNSALEVQADFFYERRTQIYQNRAYIPSTMGLSAG
;
A
#
# COMPACT_ATOMS: atom_id res chain seq x y z
N THR A 1 4.23 -17.67 -27.89
CA THR A 1 2.94 -17.64 -28.62
C THR A 1 2.66 -19.01 -29.21
N PHE A 2 1.42 -19.47 -29.07
CA PHE A 2 0.95 -20.74 -29.66
C PHE A 2 -0.23 -20.39 -30.58
N GLY A 3 0.04 -20.17 -31.88
CA GLY A 3 -0.98 -19.72 -32.82
C GLY A 3 -1.57 -18.36 -32.41
N VAL A 4 -2.89 -18.33 -32.16
CA VAL A 4 -3.65 -17.13 -31.72
C VAL A 4 -3.53 -16.81 -30.23
N HIS A 5 -2.83 -17.66 -29.46
CA HIS A 5 -2.66 -17.52 -28.02
C HIS A 5 -1.28 -16.94 -27.69
N ALA A 6 -1.23 -15.87 -26.92
CA ALA A 6 0.01 -15.33 -26.37
C ALA A 6 -0.06 -15.31 -24.83
N THR A 7 0.96 -15.88 -24.21
CA THR A 7 1.11 -15.88 -22.76
C THR A 7 2.45 -15.32 -22.36
N SER A 8 2.50 -14.59 -21.26
CA SER A 8 3.75 -14.24 -20.61
C SER A 8 3.62 -14.32 -19.10
N GLY A 9 4.75 -14.52 -18.42
CA GLY A 9 4.80 -14.55 -16.98
C GLY A 9 6.12 -13.99 -16.46
N MET A 10 6.06 -13.33 -15.31
CA MET A 10 7.21 -12.79 -14.62
C MET A 10 7.05 -13.02 -13.13
N LEU A 11 8.11 -13.46 -12.47
CA LEU A 11 8.22 -13.53 -11.02
C LEU A 11 9.44 -12.74 -10.58
N VAL A 12 9.27 -11.92 -9.55
CA VAL A 12 10.35 -11.09 -9.00
C VAL A 12 10.37 -11.29 -7.49
N TYR A 13 11.50 -11.70 -6.97
CA TYR A 13 11.76 -11.71 -5.53
C TYR A 13 12.68 -10.56 -5.18
N THR A 14 12.31 -9.79 -4.18
CA THR A 14 13.09 -8.68 -3.66
C THR A 14 13.39 -8.87 -2.18
N ARG A 15 14.62 -8.57 -1.78
CA ARG A 15 15.02 -8.49 -0.39
C ARG A 15 15.89 -7.26 -0.22
N ARG A 16 15.52 -6.41 0.71
CA ARG A 16 16.26 -5.20 1.05
C ARG A 16 16.61 -5.22 2.52
N GLU A 17 17.86 -4.90 2.82
CA GLU A 17 18.35 -4.62 4.17
C GLU A 17 19.10 -3.29 4.13
N GLU A 18 18.74 -2.39 5.01
CA GLU A 18 19.39 -1.07 5.16
C GLU A 18 19.85 -0.91 6.60
N LYS A 19 21.12 -0.58 6.80
CA LYS A 19 21.72 -0.27 8.09
C LYS A 19 22.23 1.16 8.06
N ARG A 20 21.94 1.90 9.11
CA ARG A 20 22.46 3.25 9.31
C ARG A 20 23.41 3.25 10.51
N SER A 21 24.54 3.90 10.40
CA SER A 21 25.62 3.86 11.39
C SER A 21 25.56 4.99 12.41
N SER A 22 24.78 6.03 12.19
CA SER A 22 24.75 7.21 13.05
C SER A 22 23.30 7.57 13.38
N GLU A 23 22.74 6.89 14.38
CA GLU A 23 21.35 7.11 14.81
C GLU A 23 21.28 7.37 16.31
N ASP A 24 20.37 8.27 16.70
CA ASP A 24 20.24 8.74 18.08
C ASP A 24 19.62 7.72 19.03
N THR A 25 18.93 6.71 18.51
CA THR A 25 18.25 5.69 19.31
C THR A 25 18.52 4.28 18.83
N LEU A 26 18.48 3.31 19.77
CA LEU A 26 18.64 1.89 19.45
C LEU A 26 17.66 1.42 18.38
N GLN A 27 16.40 1.86 18.42
CA GLN A 27 15.38 1.46 17.44
C GLN A 27 15.74 1.92 16.02
N LYS A 28 16.30 3.11 15.87
CA LYS A 28 16.72 3.65 14.57
C LYS A 28 17.97 2.94 14.04
N SER A 29 18.87 2.48 14.93
CA SER A 29 20.10 1.77 14.59
C SER A 29 19.86 0.35 14.10
N LEU A 30 18.71 -0.26 14.41
CA LEU A 30 18.37 -1.60 13.94
C LEU A 30 18.23 -1.66 12.43
N PRO A 31 18.66 -2.75 11.77
CA PRO A 31 18.51 -2.91 10.34
C PRO A 31 17.04 -2.78 9.90
N ARG A 32 16.81 -2.10 8.79
CA ARG A 32 15.50 -2.06 8.13
C ARG A 32 15.45 -3.18 7.11
N ARG A 33 14.49 -4.08 7.27
CA ARG A 33 14.34 -5.23 6.38
C ARG A 33 12.97 -5.22 5.73
N ASN A 34 12.99 -5.48 4.45
CA ASN A 34 11.79 -5.66 3.63
C ASN A 34 12.06 -6.79 2.65
N GLN A 35 11.06 -7.60 2.41
CA GLN A 35 11.12 -8.65 1.39
C GLN A 35 9.77 -8.79 0.71
N GLY A 36 9.80 -9.20 -0.55
CA GLY A 36 8.58 -9.37 -1.31
C GLY A 36 8.74 -10.32 -2.47
N LEU A 37 7.65 -10.96 -2.82
CA LEU A 37 7.49 -11.74 -4.03
C LEU A 37 6.39 -11.09 -4.86
N ALA A 38 6.69 -10.71 -6.10
CA ALA A 38 5.72 -10.17 -7.03
C ALA A 38 5.61 -11.07 -8.26
N GLY A 39 4.42 -11.24 -8.77
CA GLY A 39 4.19 -11.99 -9.98
C GLY A 39 3.23 -11.28 -10.92
N ARG A 40 3.44 -11.46 -12.21
CA ARG A 40 2.58 -11.00 -13.29
C ARG A 40 2.40 -12.12 -14.30
N PHE A 41 1.15 -12.38 -14.66
CA PHE A 41 0.78 -13.33 -15.72
C PHE A 41 -0.15 -12.62 -16.68
N THR A 42 0.15 -12.71 -17.96
CA THR A 42 -0.67 -12.12 -19.00
C THR A 42 -1.08 -13.19 -20.02
N TYR A 43 -2.28 -13.04 -20.51
CA TYR A 43 -2.83 -13.87 -21.57
C TYR A 43 -3.52 -12.99 -22.59
N ALA A 44 -3.25 -13.25 -23.86
CA ALA A 44 -3.95 -12.60 -24.97
C ALA A 44 -4.43 -13.67 -25.95
N TYR A 45 -5.67 -13.50 -26.40
CA TYR A 45 -6.30 -14.33 -27.40
C TYR A 45 -6.60 -13.52 -28.63
N ASP A 46 -5.99 -13.88 -29.75
CA ASP A 46 -6.21 -13.36 -31.10
C ASP A 46 -6.21 -11.82 -31.18
N SER A 47 -5.39 -11.17 -30.35
CA SER A 47 -5.36 -9.70 -30.22
C SER A 47 -6.72 -9.06 -29.95
N ARG A 48 -7.68 -9.82 -29.46
CA ARG A 48 -9.06 -9.38 -29.12
C ARG A 48 -9.30 -9.35 -27.65
N CYS A 49 -9.01 -10.46 -26.96
CA CYS A 49 -9.21 -10.59 -25.52
C CYS A 49 -7.88 -10.58 -24.80
N PHE A 50 -7.82 -9.84 -23.71
CA PHE A 50 -6.63 -9.72 -22.85
C PHE A 50 -7.04 -9.99 -21.41
N ALA A 51 -6.25 -10.79 -20.71
CA ALA A 51 -6.38 -11.00 -19.28
C ALA A 51 -5.01 -10.84 -18.61
N GLU A 52 -5.01 -10.21 -17.46
CA GLU A 52 -3.81 -10.00 -16.66
C GLU A 52 -4.11 -10.32 -15.20
N PHE A 53 -3.21 -11.05 -14.56
CA PHE A 53 -3.21 -11.28 -13.13
C PHE A 53 -1.88 -10.83 -12.56
N ASN A 54 -1.93 -9.95 -11.56
CA ASN A 54 -0.76 -9.55 -10.80
C ASN A 54 -0.98 -9.88 -9.34
N PHE A 55 0.10 -10.17 -8.63
CA PHE A 55 0.08 -10.27 -7.18
C PHE A 55 1.37 -9.74 -6.58
N GLY A 56 1.26 -9.19 -5.39
CA GLY A 56 2.36 -8.87 -4.50
C GLY A 56 2.16 -9.57 -3.16
N TYR A 57 3.17 -10.26 -2.67
CA TYR A 57 3.24 -10.80 -1.32
C TYR A 57 4.43 -10.17 -0.62
N ASN A 58 4.15 -9.17 0.23
CA ASN A 58 5.17 -8.31 0.80
C ASN A 58 5.21 -8.45 2.32
N GLY A 59 6.42 -8.45 2.88
CA GLY A 59 6.68 -8.46 4.31
C GLY A 59 7.31 -7.16 4.79
N SER A 60 6.76 -6.56 5.85
CA SER A 60 7.27 -5.35 6.48
C SER A 60 7.52 -5.56 7.96
N GLU A 61 8.70 -5.18 8.46
CA GLU A 61 9.04 -5.25 9.89
C GLU A 61 8.33 -4.20 10.75
N ARG A 62 7.58 -3.28 10.14
CA ARG A 62 6.77 -2.30 10.88
C ARG A 62 5.65 -2.94 11.68
N PHE A 63 5.22 -4.13 11.30
CA PHE A 63 4.10 -4.86 11.88
C PHE A 63 4.56 -6.04 12.75
N ALA A 64 3.72 -6.43 13.70
CA ALA A 64 3.91 -7.62 14.49
C ALA A 64 4.02 -8.88 13.60
N ALA A 65 4.62 -9.95 14.10
CA ALA A 65 4.95 -11.13 13.30
C ALA A 65 3.74 -11.72 12.54
N HIS A 66 2.54 -11.70 13.16
CA HIS A 66 1.30 -12.22 12.57
C HIS A 66 0.65 -11.30 11.53
N GLU A 67 0.97 -9.98 11.53
CA GLU A 67 0.47 -8.99 10.58
C GLU A 67 1.55 -8.54 9.57
N ARG A 68 2.72 -9.15 9.63
CA ARG A 68 3.90 -8.72 8.87
C ARG A 68 3.73 -8.87 7.37
N TYR A 69 3.04 -9.92 6.92
CA TYR A 69 2.90 -10.23 5.50
C TYR A 69 1.53 -9.86 4.96
N GLY A 70 1.52 -9.18 3.82
CA GLY A 70 0.31 -8.83 3.10
C GLY A 70 0.28 -9.41 1.69
N PHE A 71 -0.88 -9.92 1.27
CA PHE A 71 -1.13 -10.41 -0.08
C PHE A 71 -2.04 -9.43 -0.83
N PHE A 72 -1.58 -8.96 -1.98
CA PHE A 72 -2.21 -7.90 -2.77
C PHE A 72 -2.39 -8.34 -4.22
N PRO A 73 -3.48 -9.02 -4.54
CA PRO A 73 -3.79 -9.45 -5.89
C PRO A 73 -4.46 -8.34 -6.70
N SER A 74 -4.27 -8.38 -8.02
CA SER A 74 -5.03 -7.56 -8.97
C SER A 74 -5.29 -8.32 -10.27
N PHE A 75 -6.42 -8.01 -10.89
CA PHE A 75 -6.88 -8.58 -12.15
C PHE A 75 -7.18 -7.48 -13.14
N GLY A 76 -6.84 -7.71 -14.40
CA GLY A 76 -7.18 -6.85 -15.51
C GLY A 76 -7.79 -7.65 -16.66
N LEU A 77 -8.80 -7.09 -17.27
CA LEU A 77 -9.42 -7.62 -18.49
C LEU A 77 -9.49 -6.52 -19.54
N GLY A 78 -9.21 -6.88 -20.78
CA GLY A 78 -9.34 -5.99 -21.94
C GLY A 78 -10.01 -6.73 -23.09
N TYR A 79 -10.89 -6.03 -23.81
CA TYR A 79 -11.55 -6.57 -24.97
C TYR A 79 -11.60 -5.52 -26.08
N ILE A 80 -11.03 -5.86 -27.24
CA ILE A 80 -11.04 -5.02 -28.43
C ILE A 80 -12.12 -5.54 -29.35
N ILE A 81 -13.30 -4.90 -29.29
CA ILE A 81 -14.46 -5.30 -30.11
C ILE A 81 -14.20 -5.02 -31.57
N SER A 82 -13.49 -3.94 -31.89
CA SER A 82 -13.19 -3.58 -33.29
C SER A 82 -12.35 -4.62 -34.04
N ASN A 83 -11.75 -5.61 -33.34
CA ASN A 83 -11.04 -6.71 -33.96
C ASN A 83 -11.94 -7.92 -34.27
N GLU A 84 -13.23 -7.83 -33.98
CA GLU A 84 -14.19 -8.89 -34.30
C GLU A 84 -14.69 -8.78 -35.76
N SER A 85 -14.92 -9.91 -36.41
CA SER A 85 -15.35 -9.93 -37.82
C SER A 85 -16.68 -9.25 -38.06
N PHE A 86 -17.60 -9.25 -37.09
CA PHE A 86 -18.87 -8.54 -37.20
C PHE A 86 -18.75 -7.01 -37.21
N TRP A 87 -17.57 -6.48 -36.81
CA TRP A 87 -17.31 -5.03 -36.75
C TRP A 87 -16.78 -4.45 -38.07
N GLU A 88 -16.39 -5.31 -39.03
CA GLU A 88 -15.85 -4.86 -40.35
C GLU A 88 -16.66 -3.77 -41.03
N PRO A 89 -18.00 -3.81 -41.06
CA PRO A 89 -18.79 -2.75 -41.72
C PRO A 89 -18.66 -1.38 -41.07
N LEU A 90 -18.27 -1.34 -39.79
CA LEU A 90 -18.16 -0.12 -38.98
C LEU A 90 -16.75 0.48 -38.96
N LEU A 91 -15.73 -0.24 -39.44
CA LEU A 91 -14.35 0.19 -39.40
C LEU A 91 -14.08 1.52 -40.07
N ASN A 92 -14.81 1.86 -41.13
CA ASN A 92 -14.66 3.14 -41.83
C ASN A 92 -15.06 4.35 -40.97
N THR A 93 -15.96 4.14 -40.00
CA THR A 93 -16.48 5.22 -39.16
C THR A 93 -15.88 5.10 -37.73
N MET A 94 -15.76 3.88 -37.23
CA MET A 94 -15.32 3.57 -35.89
C MET A 94 -14.24 2.47 -35.96
N ASP A 95 -12.99 2.90 -36.05
CA ASP A 95 -11.83 2.05 -36.29
C ASP A 95 -11.33 1.36 -34.99
N LYS A 96 -11.66 1.90 -33.83
CA LYS A 96 -11.27 1.31 -32.54
C LYS A 96 -12.42 1.38 -31.54
N LEU A 97 -12.75 0.24 -30.94
CA LEU A 97 -13.55 0.18 -29.72
C LEU A 97 -12.94 -0.85 -28.78
N LYS A 98 -12.47 -0.37 -27.64
CA LYS A 98 -11.85 -1.21 -26.62
C LYS A 98 -12.46 -0.94 -25.25
N PHE A 99 -12.80 -2.00 -24.55
CA PHE A 99 -13.16 -1.98 -23.13
C PHE A 99 -11.99 -2.49 -22.30
N LYS A 100 -11.77 -1.86 -21.16
CA LYS A 100 -10.79 -2.30 -20.16
C LYS A 100 -11.41 -2.26 -18.77
N MET A 101 -11.11 -3.23 -17.96
CA MET A 101 -11.55 -3.31 -16.58
C MET A 101 -10.40 -3.82 -15.73
N THR A 102 -10.16 -3.16 -14.60
CA THR A 102 -9.19 -3.63 -13.60
C THR A 102 -9.79 -3.58 -12.21
N TYR A 103 -9.40 -4.55 -11.39
CA TYR A 103 -9.73 -4.56 -9.97
C TYR A 103 -8.56 -5.11 -9.17
N GLY A 104 -8.20 -4.46 -8.07
CA GLY A 104 -7.08 -4.92 -7.27
C GLY A 104 -7.04 -4.36 -5.86
N LEU A 105 -6.21 -5.02 -5.05
CA LEU A 105 -5.82 -4.60 -3.72
C LEU A 105 -4.42 -4.03 -3.75
N VAL A 106 -4.22 -2.91 -3.08
CA VAL A 106 -2.90 -2.30 -2.85
C VAL A 106 -2.69 -2.17 -1.35
N GLY A 107 -1.55 -2.65 -0.87
CA GLY A 107 -1.12 -2.49 0.52
C GLY A 107 -0.14 -1.33 0.66
N ASN A 108 -0.28 -0.59 1.76
CA ASN A 108 0.65 0.45 2.14
C ASN A 108 1.14 0.17 3.57
N ASP A 109 2.46 0.13 3.77
CA ASP A 109 3.10 -0.01 5.08
C ASP A 109 3.69 1.30 5.61
N ALA A 110 3.56 2.41 4.86
CA ALA A 110 4.03 3.72 5.24
C ALA A 110 3.10 4.38 6.25
N ILE A 111 2.96 3.77 7.43
CA ILE A 111 2.21 4.31 8.55
C ILE A 111 3.11 5.20 9.42
N GLY A 112 2.57 6.32 9.90
CA GLY A 112 3.29 7.26 10.75
C GLY A 112 4.54 7.87 10.09
N SER A 113 5.52 8.24 10.90
CA SER A 113 6.81 8.77 10.44
C SER A 113 7.67 7.66 9.82
N SER A 114 8.56 8.02 8.89
CA SER A 114 9.55 7.10 8.30
C SER A 114 10.48 6.49 9.35
N ASP A 115 10.73 7.21 10.44
CA ASP A 115 11.62 6.82 11.52
C ASP A 115 10.91 6.07 12.64
N ASP A 116 9.59 6.18 12.71
CA ASP A 116 8.76 5.38 13.61
C ASP A 116 8.66 3.95 13.12
N ARG A 117 9.19 3.05 13.91
CA ARG A 117 9.22 1.61 13.66
C ARG A 117 8.71 0.87 14.88
N PHE A 118 8.31 -0.38 14.67
CA PHE A 118 7.92 -1.25 15.77
C PHE A 118 6.75 -0.71 16.60
N TYR A 119 5.69 -0.22 15.94
CA TYR A 119 4.47 0.26 16.63
C TYR A 119 3.81 -0.78 17.53
N TYR A 120 4.16 -2.05 17.35
CA TYR A 120 3.71 -3.14 18.19
C TYR A 120 4.49 -3.25 19.52
N LEU A 121 5.55 -2.44 19.71
CA LEU A 121 6.30 -2.34 20.96
C LEU A 121 5.91 -1.05 21.70
N SER A 122 5.98 -1.13 23.04
CA SER A 122 5.91 0.06 23.90
C SER A 122 7.18 0.90 23.77
N GLU A 123 7.01 2.21 23.94
CA GLU A 123 8.11 3.14 24.05
C GLU A 123 8.08 3.77 25.44
N VAL A 124 9.14 3.53 26.20
CA VAL A 124 9.28 3.97 27.59
C VAL A 124 10.49 4.89 27.68
N ASN A 125 10.28 6.08 28.24
CA ASN A 125 11.36 6.98 28.62
C ASN A 125 11.65 6.80 30.12
N PRO A 126 12.78 6.17 30.50
CA PRO A 126 13.13 5.93 31.88
C PRO A 126 13.74 7.17 32.57
N ASN A 127 13.95 8.26 31.85
CA ASN A 127 14.62 9.45 32.34
C ASN A 127 13.84 10.75 31.96
N ASP A 128 12.56 10.77 32.30
CA ASP A 128 11.68 11.88 31.99
C ASP A 128 11.73 12.95 33.08
N GLY A 129 12.36 14.08 32.79
CA GLY A 129 12.44 15.23 33.71
C GLY A 129 11.09 15.85 34.03
N GLY A 130 10.09 15.76 33.13
CA GLY A 130 8.74 16.23 33.35
C GLY A 130 7.94 15.38 34.36
N ARG A 131 8.42 14.18 34.65
CA ARG A 131 7.86 13.26 35.66
C ARG A 131 8.80 13.11 36.86
N GLY A 132 9.83 13.97 36.93
CA GLY A 132 10.77 13.98 38.01
C GLY A 132 10.22 14.58 39.29
N GLN A 133 10.84 14.18 40.42
CA GLN A 133 10.57 14.74 41.74
C GLN A 133 11.87 15.25 42.36
N TYR A 134 11.73 16.24 43.22
CA TYR A 134 12.85 16.83 43.96
C TYR A 134 12.96 16.20 45.33
N PHE A 135 14.16 15.80 45.70
CA PHE A 135 14.51 15.16 46.96
C PHE A 135 15.63 15.90 47.69
N GLY A 136 15.82 15.57 48.95
CA GLY A 136 16.84 16.14 49.82
C GLY A 136 16.32 17.28 50.72
N THR A 137 17.08 17.67 51.71
CA THR A 137 16.71 18.62 52.75
C THR A 137 16.35 20.00 52.17
N ASN A 138 16.95 20.35 51.04
CA ASN A 138 16.72 21.65 50.33
C ASN A 138 16.01 21.46 48.99
N TYR A 139 15.42 20.27 48.72
CA TYR A 139 14.78 19.96 47.44
C TYR A 139 15.68 20.23 46.21
N GLY A 140 17.00 20.11 46.38
CA GLY A 140 17.98 20.42 45.33
C GLY A 140 18.31 19.26 44.40
N ASN A 141 17.90 18.03 44.73
CA ASN A 141 18.22 16.85 43.96
C ASN A 141 16.98 16.40 43.17
N GLN A 142 16.96 16.70 41.88
CA GLN A 142 15.93 16.20 40.98
C GLN A 142 16.27 14.78 40.55
N MET A 143 15.34 13.86 40.77
CA MET A 143 15.35 12.51 40.18
C MET A 143 14.28 12.44 39.09
N ASN A 144 14.69 12.12 37.90
CA ASN A 144 13.80 11.98 36.76
C ASN A 144 12.90 10.74 36.93
N GLY A 145 11.70 10.83 36.43
CA GLY A 145 10.72 9.74 36.49
C GLY A 145 10.69 8.90 35.21
N VAL A 146 9.70 8.05 35.13
CA VAL A 146 9.45 7.20 33.98
C VAL A 146 8.14 7.63 33.32
N SER A 147 8.15 7.75 32.00
CA SER A 147 6.92 7.93 31.21
C SER A 147 6.81 6.89 30.08
N ILE A 148 5.59 6.62 29.67
CA ILE A 148 5.30 5.77 28.52
C ILE A 148 4.79 6.69 27.43
N SER A 149 5.62 6.88 26.38
CA SER A 149 5.26 7.70 25.22
C SER A 149 4.35 6.97 24.25
N ARG A 150 4.44 5.63 24.21
CA ARG A 150 3.58 4.81 23.37
C ARG A 150 3.29 3.46 24.02
N TYR A 151 2.01 3.07 24.04
CA TYR A 151 1.59 1.72 24.41
C TYR A 151 1.71 0.76 23.23
N PRO A 152 2.00 -0.55 23.50
CA PRO A 152 2.14 -1.52 22.43
C PRO A 152 0.80 -1.74 21.72
N ASN A 153 0.82 -1.82 20.39
CA ASN A 153 -0.37 -2.17 19.62
C ASN A 153 -0.01 -3.23 18.56
N THR A 154 -0.32 -4.46 18.85
CA THR A 154 -0.03 -5.61 17.99
C THR A 154 -1.02 -5.78 16.83
N ASN A 155 -2.13 -5.02 16.83
CA ASN A 155 -3.21 -5.13 15.84
C ASN A 155 -3.01 -4.16 14.65
N ILE A 156 -1.91 -3.42 14.64
CA ILE A 156 -1.58 -2.55 13.50
C ILE A 156 -1.18 -3.43 12.33
N THR A 157 -1.84 -3.23 11.21
CA THR A 157 -1.65 -3.98 9.97
C THR A 157 -1.55 -3.05 8.76
N TRP A 158 -1.39 -3.62 7.58
CA TRP A 158 -1.34 -2.91 6.31
C TRP A 158 -2.58 -2.05 6.08
N GLU A 159 -2.38 -0.79 5.70
CA GLU A 159 -3.43 0.00 5.07
C GLU A 159 -3.78 -0.65 3.72
N LYS A 160 -5.07 -0.88 3.46
CA LYS A 160 -5.54 -1.55 2.26
C LYS A 160 -6.39 -0.60 1.41
N SER A 161 -6.01 -0.45 0.15
CA SER A 161 -6.79 0.26 -0.85
C SER A 161 -7.35 -0.73 -1.87
N LYS A 162 -8.67 -0.78 -1.97
CA LYS A 162 -9.41 -1.48 -3.04
C LYS A 162 -9.60 -0.51 -4.17
N LYS A 163 -9.08 -0.86 -5.37
CA LYS A 163 -9.17 -0.03 -6.56
C LYS A 163 -9.88 -0.78 -7.66
N GLY A 164 -10.85 -0.12 -8.28
CA GLY A 164 -11.52 -0.60 -9.48
C GLY A 164 -11.46 0.46 -10.56
N ASN A 165 -11.22 0.08 -11.79
CA ASN A 165 -11.28 0.96 -12.94
C ASN A 165 -12.03 0.26 -14.08
N PHE A 166 -12.87 1.01 -14.77
CA PHE A 166 -13.51 0.63 -16.01
C PHE A 166 -13.26 1.73 -17.04
N GLY A 167 -12.72 1.36 -18.21
CA GLY A 167 -12.39 2.31 -19.26
C GLY A 167 -12.92 1.89 -20.62
N ILE A 168 -13.23 2.89 -21.42
CA ILE A 168 -13.65 2.77 -22.80
C ILE A 168 -12.70 3.61 -23.65
N GLU A 169 -12.16 3.01 -24.70
CA GLU A 169 -11.35 3.71 -25.71
C GLU A 169 -12.07 3.59 -27.06
N LEU A 170 -12.29 4.72 -27.71
CA LEU A 170 -13.01 4.83 -28.96
C LEU A 170 -12.18 5.64 -29.95
N GLY A 171 -11.90 5.07 -31.13
CA GLY A 171 -11.29 5.73 -32.26
C GLY A 171 -12.27 5.84 -33.42
N MET A 172 -12.34 7.00 -34.07
CA MET A 172 -13.24 7.28 -35.16
C MET A 172 -12.52 8.00 -36.30
N PHE A 173 -13.03 7.78 -37.54
CA PHE A 173 -12.56 8.47 -38.75
C PHE A 173 -11.04 8.28 -39.00
N ASN A 174 -10.58 7.02 -39.02
CA ASN A 174 -9.18 6.65 -39.13
C ASN A 174 -8.30 7.29 -38.04
N SER A 175 -8.78 7.20 -36.80
CA SER A 175 -8.13 7.77 -35.60
C SER A 175 -7.98 9.30 -35.64
N ALA A 176 -8.76 10.00 -36.47
CA ALA A 176 -8.79 11.46 -36.44
C ALA A 176 -9.45 12.01 -35.16
N LEU A 177 -10.33 11.22 -34.55
CA LEU A 177 -10.92 11.51 -33.25
C LEU A 177 -10.70 10.31 -32.31
N GLU A 178 -10.00 10.52 -31.22
CA GLU A 178 -9.84 9.53 -30.16
C GLU A 178 -10.53 10.02 -28.88
N VAL A 179 -11.37 9.19 -28.30
CA VAL A 179 -12.05 9.46 -27.02
C VAL A 179 -11.72 8.35 -26.04
N GLN A 180 -11.26 8.74 -24.85
CA GLN A 180 -11.04 7.83 -23.75
C GLN A 180 -11.82 8.30 -22.52
N ALA A 181 -12.57 7.38 -21.93
CA ALA A 181 -13.29 7.61 -20.68
C ALA A 181 -12.93 6.52 -19.67
N ASP A 182 -12.51 6.94 -18.49
CA ASP A 182 -12.16 6.06 -17.39
C ASP A 182 -13.00 6.38 -16.16
N PHE A 183 -13.64 5.37 -15.60
CA PHE A 183 -14.39 5.42 -14.35
C PHE A 183 -13.61 4.66 -13.30
N PHE A 184 -13.25 5.32 -12.21
CA PHE A 184 -12.48 4.69 -11.15
C PHE A 184 -13.22 4.75 -9.81
N TYR A 185 -12.97 3.72 -9.00
CA TYR A 185 -13.44 3.60 -7.63
C TYR A 185 -12.25 3.26 -6.73
N GLU A 186 -12.13 3.95 -5.61
CA GLU A 186 -11.13 3.65 -4.59
C GLU A 186 -11.77 3.66 -3.21
N ARG A 187 -11.47 2.62 -2.41
CA ARG A 187 -11.84 2.56 -1.00
C ARG A 187 -10.64 2.15 -0.16
N ARG A 188 -10.24 3.01 0.75
CA ARG A 188 -9.17 2.76 1.71
C ARG A 188 -9.75 2.29 3.04
N THR A 189 -9.09 1.33 3.65
CA THR A 189 -9.44 0.76 4.94
C THR A 189 -8.19 0.51 5.77
N GLN A 190 -8.34 0.35 7.08
CA GLN A 190 -7.24 0.13 8.02
C GLN A 190 -6.23 1.29 8.03
N ILE A 191 -6.71 2.51 7.86
CA ILE A 191 -5.88 3.72 7.91
C ILE A 191 -5.49 3.97 9.36
N TYR A 192 -4.18 4.02 9.60
CA TYR A 192 -3.65 4.39 10.91
C TYR A 192 -3.88 5.89 11.15
N GLN A 193 -4.52 6.22 12.27
CA GLN A 193 -4.76 7.60 12.69
C GLN A 193 -4.59 7.71 14.20
N ASN A 194 -3.96 8.79 14.64
CA ASN A 194 -3.90 9.14 16.04
C ASN A 194 -5.31 9.50 16.53
N ARG A 195 -5.64 9.06 17.74
CA ARG A 195 -6.91 9.40 18.39
C ARG A 195 -6.84 10.86 18.84
N ALA A 196 -7.14 11.79 17.95
CA ALA A 196 -7.12 13.24 18.23
C ALA A 196 -8.36 13.72 19.01
N TYR A 197 -9.44 12.93 19.05
CA TYR A 197 -10.70 13.33 19.67
C TYR A 197 -10.84 12.67 21.05
N ILE A 198 -10.44 13.40 22.07
CA ILE A 198 -10.81 13.11 23.47
C ILE A 198 -11.70 14.26 23.94
N PRO A 199 -12.95 14.00 24.39
CA PRO A 199 -13.81 15.05 24.92
C PRO A 199 -13.10 15.77 26.06
N SER A 200 -13.05 17.10 26.00
CA SER A 200 -12.42 17.95 27.04
C SER A 200 -13.06 17.74 28.44
N THR A 201 -14.30 17.26 28.48
CA THR A 201 -15.01 16.90 29.70
C THR A 201 -14.36 15.74 30.48
N MET A 202 -13.48 14.97 29.84
CA MET A 202 -12.72 13.89 30.51
C MET A 202 -11.48 14.37 31.25
N GLY A 203 -11.10 15.65 31.12
CA GLY A 203 -9.88 16.20 31.73
C GLY A 203 -8.58 15.61 31.20
N LEU A 204 -8.62 14.90 30.04
CA LEU A 204 -7.49 14.31 29.38
C LEU A 204 -7.18 15.09 28.12
N SER A 205 -5.91 15.25 27.80
CA SER A 205 -5.45 15.76 26.52
C SER A 205 -5.10 14.61 25.57
N ALA A 206 -5.39 14.77 24.28
CA ALA A 206 -4.90 13.86 23.27
C ALA A 206 -3.37 13.93 23.23
N GLY A 207 -2.72 12.80 23.38
CA GLY A 207 -1.27 12.64 23.26
C GLY A 207 -0.86 12.42 21.80
#